data_05e2f524e7d35f0c71f8db5f549318b3
#
_entry.id   05e2f524e7d35f0c71f8db5f549318b3
#
_cell.length_a   1.000
_cell.length_b   1.000
_cell.length_c   1.000
_cell.angle_alpha   90.00
_cell.angle_beta   90.00
_cell.angle_gamma   90.00
#
_symmetry.space_group_name_H-M   'P 1'
#
loop_
_entity.id
_entity.type
_entity.pdbx_description
1 polymer ?
#
loop_
_entity_poly.entity_id
_entity_poly.type
_entity_poly.pdbx_seq_one_letter_code
_entity_poly.pdbx_strand_id
1 'polypeptide(L)'
;SYADLIVQIKKTAAALQALGVKKGDIITVVSVMTPEVVYTFYAADLLGATLNLVDPRYSAEGIREYIEEVESRLLICLNVVYPRCHQAAKRTSVERVVVLSPADSLPLAKAVGYKLTEPDKNRYASNVLRWKAFIAAGKGHSPAAVPYDPQHTCVVVHTGGTTGSPKGVMLTDYCFNALAQEFAAKSRLFHRGQKLLNVMPPFIAYGYSCGIHMPLVMGLHIIIIPNLDPEKLGALVWKYKPAHMFGVPTHYQQLAADPLLKNKDLSFIRNYAAGGDSLSLGAEQTVNRFLKAHGVEYPLAKGYGMTEVASAATVAAGTNNKLGSVGIPLVNTLVSVFEPDTEKELPIGERGELCISGPTTMKGYYNKPDETDMILRRHPDGDNHCHNFGGDARAYVRSSCTYK
;
A
#
# COMPACT_ATOMS: atom_id res chain seq x y z
N SER A 1 8.71 17.96 7.14
CA SER A 1 8.33 17.56 8.51
C SER A 1 6.88 17.09 8.56
N TYR A 2 6.45 16.48 9.68
CA TYR A 2 5.03 16.10 9.89
C TYR A 2 4.11 17.33 9.90
N ALA A 3 4.58 18.45 10.40
CA ALA A 3 3.82 19.71 10.35
C ALA A 3 3.55 20.13 8.90
N ASP A 4 4.54 20.07 8.03
CA ASP A 4 4.35 20.40 6.61
C ASP A 4 3.41 19.39 5.93
N LEU A 5 3.50 18.10 6.27
CA LEU A 5 2.60 17.08 5.77
C LEU A 5 1.15 17.41 6.12
N ILE A 6 0.86 17.74 7.37
CA ILE A 6 -0.48 18.14 7.83
C ILE A 6 -0.98 19.38 7.07
N VAL A 7 -0.12 20.37 6.84
CA VAL A 7 -0.47 21.56 6.06
C VAL A 7 -0.85 21.19 4.63
N GLN A 8 -0.10 20.29 3.97
CA GLN A 8 -0.42 19.86 2.62
C GLN A 8 -1.72 19.04 2.57
N ILE A 9 -1.93 18.15 3.53
CA ILE A 9 -3.18 17.37 3.67
C ILE A 9 -4.39 18.33 3.78
N LYS A 10 -4.33 19.34 4.66
CA LYS A 10 -5.41 20.32 4.83
C LYS A 10 -5.67 21.13 3.56
N LYS A 11 -4.61 21.56 2.85
CA LYS A 11 -4.75 22.24 1.55
C LYS A 11 -5.40 21.36 0.50
N THR A 12 -5.03 20.10 0.46
CA THR A 12 -5.60 19.12 -0.47
C THR A 12 -7.06 18.84 -0.14
N ALA A 13 -7.41 18.71 1.15
CA ALA A 13 -8.80 18.55 1.58
C ALA A 13 -9.66 19.77 1.22
N ALA A 14 -9.15 20.98 1.40
CA ALA A 14 -9.81 22.20 0.97
C ALA A 14 -10.04 22.22 -0.56
N ALA A 15 -9.07 21.78 -1.33
CA ALA A 15 -9.20 21.68 -2.78
C ALA A 15 -10.20 20.61 -3.22
N LEU A 16 -10.22 19.44 -2.57
CA LEU A 16 -11.23 18.40 -2.80
C LEU A 16 -12.63 18.91 -2.48
N GLN A 17 -12.82 19.60 -1.34
CA GLN A 17 -14.08 20.19 -0.96
C GLN A 17 -14.54 21.24 -1.99
N ALA A 18 -13.62 22.06 -2.51
CA ALA A 18 -13.94 23.04 -3.56
C ALA A 18 -14.41 22.40 -4.87
N LEU A 19 -14.03 21.15 -5.14
CA LEU A 19 -14.54 20.34 -6.26
C LEU A 19 -15.83 19.59 -5.92
N GLY A 20 -16.40 19.81 -4.72
CA GLY A 20 -17.64 19.18 -4.29
C GLY A 20 -17.49 17.79 -3.67
N VAL A 21 -16.27 17.34 -3.35
CA VAL A 21 -16.05 16.07 -2.68
C VAL A 21 -16.62 16.10 -1.26
N LYS A 22 -17.36 15.07 -0.90
CA LYS A 22 -18.05 14.92 0.38
C LYS A 22 -17.93 13.47 0.89
N LYS A 23 -18.38 13.26 2.11
CA LYS A 23 -18.44 11.91 2.72
C LYS A 23 -19.19 10.93 1.82
N GLY A 24 -18.57 9.77 1.60
CA GLY A 24 -19.10 8.68 0.78
C GLY A 24 -18.74 8.76 -0.70
N ASP A 25 -18.15 9.87 -1.17
CA ASP A 25 -17.66 9.92 -2.56
C ASP A 25 -16.43 9.03 -2.74
N ILE A 26 -16.25 8.52 -3.96
CA ILE A 26 -15.07 7.75 -4.33
C ILE A 26 -14.24 8.52 -5.37
N ILE A 27 -12.94 8.60 -5.13
CA ILE A 27 -11.97 9.30 -5.99
C ILE A 27 -11.05 8.26 -6.62
N THR A 28 -11.05 8.13 -7.94
CA THR A 28 -10.10 7.25 -8.63
C THR A 28 -8.74 7.94 -8.78
N VAL A 29 -7.68 7.23 -8.39
CA VAL A 29 -6.29 7.71 -8.48
C VAL A 29 -5.47 6.75 -9.32
N VAL A 30 -5.00 7.21 -10.48
CA VAL A 30 -4.16 6.45 -11.43
C VAL A 30 -2.73 7.00 -11.38
N SER A 31 -1.93 6.48 -10.47
CA SER A 31 -0.62 7.08 -10.17
C SER A 31 0.38 6.06 -9.61
N VAL A 32 1.66 6.43 -9.67
CA VAL A 32 2.70 5.85 -8.82
C VAL A 32 2.74 6.60 -7.48
N MET A 33 3.53 6.09 -6.52
CA MET A 33 3.67 6.77 -5.22
C MET A 33 4.37 8.12 -5.39
N THR A 34 3.65 9.19 -5.06
CA THR A 34 4.17 10.57 -4.97
C THR A 34 3.69 11.23 -3.68
N PRO A 35 4.30 12.32 -3.23
CA PRO A 35 3.80 13.05 -2.07
C PRO A 35 2.34 13.51 -2.24
N GLU A 36 1.93 13.90 -3.45
CA GLU A 36 0.56 14.32 -3.76
C GLU A 36 -0.45 13.20 -3.56
N VAL A 37 -0.09 11.96 -3.91
CA VAL A 37 -0.94 10.78 -3.65
C VAL A 37 -1.10 10.57 -2.14
N VAL A 38 -0.02 10.75 -1.36
CA VAL A 38 -0.09 10.66 0.10
C VAL A 38 -0.99 11.77 0.68
N TYR A 39 -0.85 13.02 0.20
CA TYR A 39 -1.71 14.11 0.63
C TYR A 39 -3.18 13.84 0.28
N THR A 40 -3.42 13.32 -0.92
CA THR A 40 -4.78 12.99 -1.38
C THR A 40 -5.43 11.91 -0.53
N PHE A 41 -4.68 10.86 -0.15
CA PHE A 41 -5.20 9.79 0.70
C PHE A 41 -5.74 10.35 2.02
N TYR A 42 -4.89 11.03 2.78
CA TYR A 42 -5.31 11.59 4.07
C TYR A 42 -6.32 12.74 3.95
N ALA A 43 -6.30 13.46 2.83
CA ALA A 43 -7.28 14.51 2.57
C ALA A 43 -8.67 13.96 2.26
N ALA A 44 -8.73 12.88 1.47
CA ALA A 44 -9.97 12.17 1.19
C ALA A 44 -10.55 11.56 2.47
N ASP A 45 -9.71 10.88 3.25
CA ASP A 45 -10.06 10.29 4.54
C ASP A 45 -10.59 11.35 5.52
N LEU A 46 -9.94 12.50 5.63
CA LEU A 46 -10.40 13.64 6.44
C LEU A 46 -11.81 14.10 6.07
N LEU A 47 -12.19 13.99 4.79
CA LEU A 47 -13.54 14.33 4.29
C LEU A 47 -14.52 13.14 4.35
N GLY A 48 -14.07 11.94 4.73
CA GLY A 48 -14.85 10.71 4.70
C GLY A 48 -15.11 10.19 3.28
N ALA A 49 -14.23 10.53 2.33
CA ALA A 49 -14.23 10.00 0.98
C ALA A 49 -13.25 8.81 0.85
N THR A 50 -13.51 7.94 -0.09
CA THR A 50 -12.73 6.72 -0.36
C THR A 50 -11.81 6.94 -1.56
N LEU A 51 -10.58 6.42 -1.52
CA LEU A 51 -9.74 6.34 -2.72
C LEU A 51 -9.91 4.98 -3.42
N ASN A 52 -10.02 5.02 -4.74
CA ASN A 52 -9.90 3.87 -5.62
C ASN A 52 -8.53 3.93 -6.30
N LEU A 53 -7.60 3.06 -5.91
CA LEU A 53 -6.21 3.09 -6.36
C LEU A 53 -6.00 2.14 -7.55
N VAL A 54 -5.61 2.69 -8.69
CA VAL A 54 -5.51 1.98 -9.96
C VAL A 54 -4.08 2.04 -10.52
N ASP A 55 -3.60 0.91 -11.03
CA ASP A 55 -2.28 0.80 -11.64
C ASP A 55 -2.21 1.65 -12.94
N PRO A 56 -1.27 2.61 -13.02
CA PRO A 56 -1.12 3.46 -14.20
C PRO A 56 -0.65 2.72 -15.46
N ARG A 57 -0.28 1.44 -15.35
CA ARG A 57 0.13 0.62 -16.50
C ARG A 57 -1.04 0.02 -17.27
N TYR A 58 -2.24 -0.01 -16.69
CA TYR A 58 -3.43 -0.52 -17.38
C TYR A 58 -3.75 0.26 -18.66
N SER A 59 -4.44 -0.40 -19.58
CA SER A 59 -5.00 0.21 -20.78
C SER A 59 -6.10 1.22 -20.43
N ALA A 60 -6.51 2.06 -21.39
CA ALA A 60 -7.64 2.95 -21.18
C ALA A 60 -8.93 2.21 -20.84
N GLU A 61 -9.12 1.02 -21.42
CA GLU A 61 -10.29 0.16 -21.13
C GLU A 61 -10.25 -0.35 -19.70
N GLY A 62 -9.11 -0.94 -19.26
CA GLY A 62 -8.97 -1.41 -17.89
C GLY A 62 -9.14 -0.28 -16.86
N ILE A 63 -8.60 0.93 -17.13
CA ILE A 63 -8.82 2.09 -16.24
C ILE A 63 -10.31 2.47 -16.21
N ARG A 64 -11.02 2.38 -17.35
CA ARG A 64 -12.46 2.66 -17.42
C ARG A 64 -13.25 1.71 -16.52
N GLU A 65 -13.00 0.41 -16.63
CA GLU A 65 -13.69 -0.60 -15.81
C GLU A 65 -13.61 -0.27 -14.31
N TYR A 66 -12.44 0.15 -13.83
CA TYR A 66 -12.26 0.56 -12.43
C TYR A 66 -12.97 1.88 -12.07
N ILE A 67 -13.11 2.81 -13.01
CA ILE A 67 -13.88 4.04 -12.80
C ILE A 67 -15.38 3.73 -12.70
N GLU A 68 -15.86 2.88 -13.63
CA GLU A 68 -17.27 2.48 -13.70
C GLU A 68 -17.70 1.62 -12.52
N GLU A 69 -16.84 0.69 -12.06
CA GLU A 69 -17.11 -0.15 -10.88
C GLU A 69 -17.48 0.67 -9.64
N VAL A 70 -16.80 1.80 -9.44
CA VAL A 70 -16.99 2.65 -8.25
C VAL A 70 -17.74 3.96 -8.55
N GLU A 71 -18.18 4.18 -9.78
CA GLU A 71 -18.89 5.38 -10.24
C GLU A 71 -18.19 6.70 -9.86
N SER A 72 -16.84 6.70 -9.98
CA SER A 72 -16.01 7.83 -9.55
C SER A 72 -16.26 9.09 -10.37
N ARG A 73 -16.57 10.22 -9.71
CA ARG A 73 -16.80 11.52 -10.35
C ARG A 73 -15.53 12.36 -10.47
N LEU A 74 -14.49 12.04 -9.70
CA LEU A 74 -13.20 12.71 -9.73
C LEU A 74 -12.10 11.70 -10.05
N LEU A 75 -11.31 12.00 -11.08
CA LEU A 75 -10.13 11.24 -11.47
C LEU A 75 -8.87 12.05 -11.20
N ILE A 76 -7.91 11.48 -10.49
CA ILE A 76 -6.59 12.06 -10.26
C ILE A 76 -5.56 11.18 -10.96
N CYS A 77 -4.71 11.73 -11.82
CA CYS A 77 -3.73 10.93 -12.56
C CYS A 77 -2.42 11.67 -12.81
N LEU A 78 -1.35 10.90 -13.08
CA LEU A 78 -0.10 11.47 -13.54
C LEU A 78 -0.23 12.05 -14.96
N ASN A 79 0.51 13.11 -15.25
CA ASN A 79 0.56 13.74 -16.57
C ASN A 79 1.02 12.76 -17.66
N VAL A 80 1.94 11.85 -17.37
CA VAL A 80 2.45 10.85 -18.33
C VAL A 80 1.41 9.80 -18.73
N VAL A 81 0.38 9.57 -17.92
CA VAL A 81 -0.71 8.65 -18.23
C VAL A 81 -2.03 9.35 -18.57
N TYR A 82 -2.05 10.69 -18.52
CA TYR A 82 -3.24 11.49 -18.81
C TYR A 82 -3.94 11.13 -20.13
N PRO A 83 -3.25 10.91 -21.28
CA PRO A 83 -3.93 10.56 -22.53
C PRO A 83 -4.80 9.30 -22.39
N ARG A 84 -4.31 8.26 -21.71
CA ARG A 84 -5.06 7.04 -21.43
C ARG A 84 -6.20 7.28 -20.45
N CYS A 85 -5.93 8.01 -19.37
CA CYS A 85 -6.93 8.37 -18.37
C CYS A 85 -8.04 9.24 -18.96
N HIS A 86 -7.71 10.20 -19.84
CA HIS A 86 -8.69 10.99 -20.54
C HIS A 86 -9.58 10.16 -21.49
N GLN A 87 -8.99 9.18 -22.17
CA GLN A 87 -9.74 8.24 -22.99
C GLN A 87 -10.65 7.35 -22.12
N ALA A 88 -10.14 6.84 -21.01
CA ALA A 88 -10.90 6.03 -20.05
C ALA A 88 -12.11 6.77 -19.47
N ALA A 89 -11.93 8.04 -19.10
CA ALA A 89 -12.97 8.88 -18.50
C ALA A 89 -14.12 9.25 -19.46
N LYS A 90 -13.94 9.07 -20.77
CA LYS A 90 -15.02 9.33 -21.75
C LYS A 90 -16.18 8.38 -21.53
N ARG A 91 -17.40 8.93 -21.43
CA ARG A 91 -18.66 8.18 -21.23
C ARG A 91 -18.73 7.46 -19.86
N THR A 92 -18.00 7.95 -18.85
CA THR A 92 -18.12 7.52 -17.45
C THR A 92 -18.72 8.64 -16.61
N SER A 93 -18.86 8.41 -15.30
CA SER A 93 -19.30 9.39 -14.30
C SER A 93 -18.30 10.51 -14.03
N VAL A 94 -17.07 10.47 -14.57
CA VAL A 94 -16.01 11.45 -14.29
C VAL A 94 -16.34 12.84 -14.81
N GLU A 95 -16.53 13.77 -13.88
CA GLU A 95 -16.82 15.19 -14.17
C GLU A 95 -15.55 16.04 -14.22
N ARG A 96 -14.58 15.74 -13.36
CA ARG A 96 -13.33 16.49 -13.21
C ARG A 96 -12.12 15.57 -13.23
N VAL A 97 -11.02 16.06 -13.80
CA VAL A 97 -9.72 15.39 -13.77
C VAL A 97 -8.68 16.31 -13.15
N VAL A 98 -7.93 15.80 -12.20
CA VAL A 98 -6.76 16.49 -11.63
C VAL A 98 -5.49 15.79 -12.11
N VAL A 99 -4.56 16.56 -12.65
CA VAL A 99 -3.31 16.03 -13.19
C VAL A 99 -2.15 16.39 -12.30
N LEU A 100 -1.47 15.35 -11.81
CA LEU A 100 -0.22 15.42 -11.04
C LEU A 100 0.98 15.43 -11.98
N SER A 101 2.05 16.09 -11.57
CA SER A 101 3.35 16.00 -12.21
C SER A 101 4.40 15.52 -11.19
N PRO A 102 5.35 14.66 -11.56
CA PRO A 102 6.47 14.32 -10.69
C PRO A 102 7.26 15.56 -10.19
N ALA A 103 7.12 16.69 -10.89
CA ALA A 103 7.76 17.94 -10.52
C ALA A 103 7.02 18.77 -9.45
N ASP A 104 5.78 18.43 -9.09
CA ASP A 104 4.94 19.28 -8.24
C ASP A 104 5.49 19.42 -6.81
N SER A 105 6.09 18.36 -6.26
CA SER A 105 6.74 18.36 -4.92
C SER A 105 8.26 18.41 -4.97
N LEU A 106 8.88 18.57 -6.15
CA LEU A 106 10.33 18.73 -6.22
C LEU A 106 10.77 20.14 -5.79
N PRO A 107 11.97 20.25 -5.18
CA PRO A 107 12.63 21.54 -4.99
C PRO A 107 12.77 22.30 -6.32
N LEU A 108 12.64 23.62 -6.30
CA LEU A 108 12.51 24.46 -7.49
C LEU A 108 13.56 24.15 -8.57
N ALA A 109 14.83 24.05 -8.20
CA ALA A 109 15.91 23.75 -9.15
C ALA A 109 15.72 22.39 -9.85
N LYS A 110 15.32 21.35 -9.10
CA LYS A 110 15.04 20.02 -9.65
C LYS A 110 13.75 20.00 -10.48
N ALA A 111 12.73 20.75 -10.08
CA ALA A 111 11.49 20.90 -10.82
C ALA A 111 11.70 21.56 -12.18
N VAL A 112 12.55 22.58 -12.24
CA VAL A 112 12.95 23.24 -13.51
C VAL A 112 13.71 22.25 -14.38
N GLY A 113 14.74 21.56 -13.83
CA GLY A 113 15.50 20.54 -14.55
C GLY A 113 14.61 19.46 -15.13
N TYR A 114 13.69 18.89 -14.33
CA TYR A 114 12.73 17.88 -14.78
C TYR A 114 11.87 18.39 -15.95
N LYS A 115 11.34 19.61 -15.87
CA LYS A 115 10.49 20.20 -16.93
C LYS A 115 11.25 20.45 -18.23
N LEU A 116 12.55 20.67 -18.15
CA LEU A 116 13.40 20.82 -19.34
C LEU A 116 13.71 19.49 -20.02
N THR A 117 13.95 18.45 -19.22
CA THR A 117 14.23 17.09 -19.73
C THR A 117 12.99 16.33 -20.14
N GLU A 118 11.89 16.51 -19.40
CA GLU A 118 10.62 15.81 -19.58
C GLU A 118 9.46 16.83 -19.71
N PRO A 119 9.38 17.59 -20.81
CA PRO A 119 8.33 18.59 -20.99
C PRO A 119 6.96 17.93 -21.10
N ASP A 120 5.99 18.48 -20.38
CA ASP A 120 4.60 18.06 -20.49
C ASP A 120 3.99 18.55 -21.79
N LYS A 121 3.79 17.64 -22.76
CA LYS A 121 3.26 17.92 -24.08
C LYS A 121 1.73 17.72 -24.20
N ASN A 122 1.05 17.41 -23.11
CA ASN A 122 -0.38 17.14 -23.10
C ASN A 122 -1.19 18.40 -23.42
N ARG A 123 -2.25 18.21 -24.21
CA ARG A 123 -3.33 19.19 -24.37
C ARG A 123 -4.46 18.79 -23.43
N TYR A 124 -4.72 19.63 -22.45
CA TYR A 124 -5.72 19.38 -21.42
C TYR A 124 -7.10 19.88 -21.84
N ALA A 125 -8.14 19.07 -21.55
CA ALA A 125 -9.53 19.47 -21.77
C ALA A 125 -9.95 20.53 -20.70
N SER A 126 -11.08 21.18 -20.92
CA SER A 126 -11.56 22.28 -20.06
C SER A 126 -11.93 21.85 -18.64
N ASN A 127 -12.25 20.55 -18.45
CA ASN A 127 -12.56 19.97 -17.13
C ASN A 127 -11.33 19.47 -16.37
N VAL A 128 -10.11 19.76 -16.86
CA VAL A 128 -8.84 19.30 -16.26
C VAL A 128 -8.19 20.42 -15.47
N LEU A 129 -7.80 20.10 -14.24
CA LEU A 129 -7.00 20.97 -13.39
C LEU A 129 -5.60 20.38 -13.21
N ARG A 130 -4.55 21.18 -13.38
CA ARG A 130 -3.21 20.81 -12.91
C ARG A 130 -3.13 20.97 -11.40
N TRP A 131 -2.27 20.19 -10.75
CA TRP A 131 -2.15 20.16 -9.29
C TRP A 131 -2.12 21.53 -8.63
N LYS A 132 -1.32 22.47 -9.14
CA LYS A 132 -1.25 23.84 -8.60
C LYS A 132 -2.58 24.59 -8.68
N ALA A 133 -3.29 24.46 -9.80
CA ALA A 133 -4.60 25.09 -9.98
C ALA A 133 -5.66 24.43 -9.09
N PHE A 134 -5.60 23.11 -8.95
CA PHE A 134 -6.43 22.33 -8.02
C PHE A 134 -6.24 22.82 -6.58
N ILE A 135 -4.99 22.90 -6.08
CA ILE A 135 -4.71 23.40 -4.73
C ILE A 135 -5.17 24.86 -4.57
N ALA A 136 -4.99 25.70 -5.61
CA ALA A 136 -5.45 27.09 -5.57
C ALA A 136 -6.98 27.21 -5.49
N ALA A 137 -7.74 26.28 -6.07
CA ALA A 137 -9.20 26.26 -5.98
C ALA A 137 -9.71 26.07 -4.53
N GLY A 138 -8.92 25.43 -3.68
CA GLY A 138 -9.23 25.26 -2.26
C GLY A 138 -9.07 26.52 -1.41
N LYS A 139 -8.56 27.64 -1.98
CA LYS A 139 -8.35 28.88 -1.22
C LYS A 139 -9.69 29.42 -0.71
N GLY A 140 -9.75 29.66 0.58
CA GLY A 140 -10.98 30.13 1.25
C GLY A 140 -11.87 29.02 1.78
N HIS A 141 -11.57 27.74 1.47
CA HIS A 141 -12.25 26.59 2.07
C HIS A 141 -11.52 26.13 3.34
N SER A 142 -12.29 25.73 4.34
CA SER A 142 -11.76 25.21 5.62
C SER A 142 -12.53 23.97 6.01
N PRO A 143 -12.20 22.82 5.40
CA PRO A 143 -12.91 21.58 5.67
C PRO A 143 -12.71 21.15 7.14
N ALA A 144 -13.81 20.78 7.79
CA ALA A 144 -13.76 20.07 9.05
C ALA A 144 -13.55 18.58 8.80
N ALA A 145 -12.76 17.94 9.66
CA ALA A 145 -12.65 16.48 9.64
C ALA A 145 -14.00 15.85 10.00
N VAL A 146 -14.39 14.80 9.28
CA VAL A 146 -15.51 13.97 9.72
C VAL A 146 -15.13 13.23 11.00
N PRO A 147 -16.09 12.89 11.88
CA PRO A 147 -15.80 12.02 13.01
C PRO A 147 -15.17 10.70 12.56
N TYR A 148 -14.19 10.21 13.32
CA TYR A 148 -13.56 8.92 13.06
C TYR A 148 -14.62 7.80 13.08
N ASP A 149 -14.61 7.00 12.06
CA ASP A 149 -15.46 5.81 11.92
C ASP A 149 -14.56 4.62 11.59
N PRO A 150 -14.37 3.65 12.50
CA PRO A 150 -13.51 2.50 12.25
C PRO A 150 -13.97 1.65 11.05
N GLN A 151 -15.23 1.75 10.67
CA GLN A 151 -15.82 1.03 9.53
C GLN A 151 -15.83 1.84 8.24
N HIS A 152 -15.31 3.09 8.25
CA HIS A 152 -15.14 3.87 7.03
C HIS A 152 -14.16 3.16 6.09
N THR A 153 -14.59 2.93 4.84
CA THR A 153 -13.71 2.41 3.80
C THR A 153 -12.82 3.55 3.29
N CYS A 154 -11.55 3.58 3.69
CA CYS A 154 -10.64 4.64 3.26
C CYS A 154 -10.06 4.37 1.86
N VAL A 155 -9.99 3.09 1.46
CA VAL A 155 -9.44 2.74 0.15
C VAL A 155 -10.07 1.45 -0.41
N VAL A 156 -10.21 1.44 -1.74
CA VAL A 156 -10.45 0.23 -2.54
C VAL A 156 -9.15 -0.09 -3.27
N VAL A 157 -8.63 -1.29 -3.08
CA VAL A 157 -7.41 -1.80 -3.74
C VAL A 157 -7.77 -3.05 -4.52
N HIS A 158 -7.43 -3.07 -5.80
CA HIS A 158 -7.81 -4.19 -6.67
C HIS A 158 -6.80 -5.33 -6.62
N THR A 159 -7.31 -6.56 -6.46
CA THR A 159 -6.47 -7.76 -6.55
C THR A 159 -6.26 -8.13 -8.01
N GLY A 160 -5.02 -8.55 -8.35
CA GLY A 160 -4.75 -9.22 -9.61
C GLY A 160 -5.35 -10.64 -9.57
N GLY A 161 -6.58 -10.79 -10.03
CA GLY A 161 -7.24 -12.09 -10.03
C GLY A 161 -6.50 -13.09 -10.91
N THR A 162 -6.11 -14.23 -10.35
CA THR A 162 -5.54 -15.36 -11.11
C THR A 162 -6.62 -16.13 -11.89
N THR A 163 -7.91 -15.89 -11.60
CA THR A 163 -9.05 -16.71 -12.10
C THR A 163 -10.27 -15.91 -12.55
N GLY A 164 -10.23 -14.56 -12.59
CA GLY A 164 -11.41 -13.76 -12.94
C GLY A 164 -11.13 -12.26 -13.06
N SER A 165 -12.19 -11.45 -13.19
CA SER A 165 -12.08 -9.99 -13.15
C SER A 165 -11.49 -9.53 -11.83
N PRO A 166 -10.66 -8.46 -11.80
CA PRO A 166 -10.13 -7.89 -10.57
C PRO A 166 -11.24 -7.56 -9.57
N LYS A 167 -10.96 -7.74 -8.28
CA LYS A 167 -11.91 -7.46 -7.20
C LYS A 167 -11.43 -6.29 -6.37
N GLY A 168 -12.28 -5.30 -6.17
CA GLY A 168 -12.01 -4.15 -5.34
C GLY A 168 -12.13 -4.49 -3.86
N VAL A 169 -11.02 -4.68 -3.17
CA VAL A 169 -10.94 -4.96 -1.73
C VAL A 169 -11.18 -3.69 -0.95
N MET A 170 -12.21 -3.63 -0.12
CA MET A 170 -12.51 -2.50 0.76
C MET A 170 -11.72 -2.61 2.06
N LEU A 171 -10.75 -1.70 2.25
CA LEU A 171 -9.96 -1.59 3.48
C LEU A 171 -10.43 -0.38 4.28
N THR A 172 -10.58 -0.57 5.58
CA THR A 172 -11.08 0.46 6.49
C THR A 172 -9.94 1.18 7.21
N ASP A 173 -10.24 2.33 7.79
CA ASP A 173 -9.34 3.06 8.69
C ASP A 173 -8.84 2.16 9.83
N TYR A 174 -9.74 1.30 10.32
CA TYR A 174 -9.38 0.36 11.38
C TYR A 174 -8.32 -0.65 10.92
N CYS A 175 -8.44 -1.21 9.72
CA CYS A 175 -7.45 -2.15 9.17
C CYS A 175 -6.05 -1.54 9.10
N PHE A 176 -5.93 -0.28 8.62
CA PHE A 176 -4.65 0.40 8.51
C PHE A 176 -4.04 0.73 9.87
N ASN A 177 -4.85 1.26 10.79
CA ASN A 177 -4.40 1.60 12.14
C ASN A 177 -4.01 0.35 12.94
N ALA A 178 -4.79 -0.73 12.84
CA ALA A 178 -4.50 -2.00 13.48
C ALA A 178 -3.16 -2.57 12.98
N LEU A 179 -2.94 -2.63 11.67
CA LEU A 179 -1.69 -3.12 11.10
C LEU A 179 -0.48 -2.33 11.61
N ALA A 180 -0.59 -1.00 11.66
CA ALA A 180 0.49 -0.16 12.17
C ALA A 180 0.80 -0.44 13.65
N GLN A 181 -0.23 -0.65 14.49
CA GLN A 181 -0.07 -1.01 15.90
C GLN A 181 0.52 -2.41 16.08
N GLU A 182 0.10 -3.38 15.29
CA GLU A 182 0.62 -4.74 15.31
C GLU A 182 2.12 -4.79 14.97
N PHE A 183 2.56 -4.03 13.97
CA PHE A 183 3.97 -3.87 13.67
C PHE A 183 4.74 -3.18 14.81
N ALA A 184 4.17 -2.13 15.38
CA ALA A 184 4.78 -1.42 16.51
C ALA A 184 4.96 -2.34 17.75
N ALA A 185 3.97 -3.18 18.03
CA ALA A 185 4.03 -4.15 19.13
C ALA A 185 5.00 -5.29 18.87
N LYS A 186 5.11 -5.74 17.62
CA LYS A 186 5.94 -6.89 17.23
C LYS A 186 7.41 -6.56 17.08
N SER A 187 7.76 -5.38 16.56
CA SER A 187 9.12 -5.06 16.18
C SER A 187 9.69 -3.88 16.93
N ARG A 188 10.77 -4.14 17.66
CA ARG A 188 11.59 -3.10 18.31
C ARG A 188 12.65 -2.52 17.37
N LEU A 189 12.61 -2.85 16.07
CA LEU A 189 13.63 -2.43 15.10
C LEU A 189 13.35 -1.04 14.52
N PHE A 190 12.11 -0.54 14.65
CA PHE A 190 11.71 0.76 14.13
C PHE A 190 11.89 1.84 15.20
N HIS A 191 12.71 2.86 14.90
CA HIS A 191 12.89 4.01 15.78
C HIS A 191 12.57 5.30 15.05
N ARG A 192 11.90 6.21 15.75
CA ARG A 192 11.51 7.52 15.22
C ARG A 192 12.70 8.23 14.54
N GLY A 193 12.46 8.78 13.36
CA GLY A 193 13.47 9.50 12.57
C GLY A 193 14.34 8.61 11.68
N GLN A 194 14.31 7.28 11.83
CA GLN A 194 14.99 6.39 10.89
C GLN A 194 14.37 6.50 9.48
N LYS A 195 15.20 6.21 8.48
CA LYS A 195 14.79 6.31 7.08
C LYS A 195 14.21 4.98 6.59
N LEU A 196 13.09 5.08 5.89
CA LEU A 196 12.50 3.99 5.12
C LEU A 196 12.54 4.36 3.63
N LEU A 197 13.09 3.48 2.80
CA LEU A 197 13.04 3.60 1.35
C LEU A 197 11.76 2.91 0.86
N ASN A 198 10.80 3.71 0.37
CA ASN A 198 9.58 3.18 -0.22
C ASN A 198 9.74 3.04 -1.72
N VAL A 199 9.76 1.79 -2.17
CA VAL A 199 9.87 1.37 -3.58
C VAL A 199 8.58 0.69 -4.07
N MET A 200 7.59 0.53 -3.18
CA MET A 200 6.35 -0.17 -3.50
C MET A 200 5.28 0.80 -4.02
N PRO A 201 4.48 0.41 -5.01
CA PRO A 201 3.47 1.27 -5.60
C PRO A 201 2.24 1.45 -4.68
N PRO A 202 1.47 2.56 -4.83
CA PRO A 202 0.32 2.85 -3.98
C PRO A 202 -0.91 1.98 -4.26
N PHE A 203 -1.01 1.41 -5.47
CA PHE A 203 -2.17 0.63 -5.92
C PHE A 203 -2.14 -0.84 -5.47
N ILE A 204 -1.24 -1.19 -4.55
CA ILE A 204 -1.25 -2.46 -3.82
C ILE A 204 -1.27 -2.16 -2.32
N ALA A 205 -2.02 -2.95 -1.54
CA ALA A 205 -2.16 -2.73 -0.10
C ALA A 205 -0.80 -2.67 0.61
N TYR A 206 0.15 -3.52 0.23
CA TYR A 206 1.52 -3.55 0.77
C TYR A 206 2.25 -2.21 0.63
N GLY A 207 2.13 -1.57 -0.54
CA GLY A 207 2.82 -0.31 -0.81
C GLY A 207 2.27 0.85 0.00
N TYR A 208 0.96 0.87 0.25
CA TYR A 208 0.36 1.94 1.03
C TYR A 208 0.43 1.68 2.53
N SER A 209 0.00 0.50 3.00
CA SER A 209 -0.03 0.20 4.43
C SER A 209 1.37 0.12 5.04
N CYS A 210 2.27 -0.70 4.49
CA CYS A 210 3.63 -0.87 5.00
C CYS A 210 4.62 0.19 4.49
N GLY A 211 4.37 0.77 3.29
CA GLY A 211 5.26 1.76 2.69
C GLY A 211 4.99 3.20 3.11
N ILE A 212 3.78 3.54 3.57
CA ILE A 212 3.38 4.90 3.93
C ILE A 212 2.73 4.97 5.31
N HIS A 213 1.57 4.32 5.52
CA HIS A 213 0.79 4.55 6.72
C HIS A 213 1.52 4.10 8.00
N MET A 214 1.92 2.84 8.06
CA MET A 214 2.67 2.30 9.20
C MET A 214 3.95 3.10 9.51
N PRO A 215 4.82 3.43 8.53
CA PRO A 215 6.01 4.24 8.81
C PRO A 215 5.69 5.65 9.32
N LEU A 216 4.62 6.29 8.84
CA LEU A 216 4.20 7.59 9.36
C LEU A 216 3.72 7.49 10.81
N VAL A 217 2.93 6.47 11.15
CA VAL A 217 2.49 6.22 12.54
C VAL A 217 3.71 6.00 13.46
N MET A 218 4.75 5.30 12.98
CA MET A 218 5.98 5.06 13.73
C MET A 218 6.96 6.24 13.77
N GLY A 219 6.65 7.34 13.09
CA GLY A 219 7.52 8.52 13.07
C GLY A 219 8.77 8.38 12.19
N LEU A 220 8.73 7.52 11.18
CA LEU A 220 9.84 7.33 10.25
C LEU A 220 9.93 8.45 9.21
N HIS A 221 11.11 8.61 8.63
CA HIS A 221 11.35 9.46 7.47
C HIS A 221 11.24 8.62 6.19
N ILE A 222 10.16 8.81 5.42
CA ILE A 222 9.91 8.06 4.20
C ILE A 222 10.60 8.72 3.02
N ILE A 223 11.39 7.96 2.28
CA ILE A 223 11.99 8.33 1.00
C ILE A 223 11.16 7.66 -0.10
N ILE A 224 10.40 8.44 -0.82
CA ILE A 224 9.54 7.96 -1.90
C ILE A 224 10.34 7.89 -3.19
N ILE A 225 10.31 6.74 -3.86
CA ILE A 225 10.87 6.53 -5.20
C ILE A 225 9.70 6.25 -6.16
N PRO A 226 9.21 7.26 -6.90
CA PRO A 226 8.00 7.13 -7.71
C PRO A 226 8.11 6.13 -8.85
N ASN A 227 9.30 6.07 -9.46
CA ASN A 227 9.61 5.14 -10.55
C ASN A 227 10.93 4.46 -10.22
N LEU A 228 10.84 3.26 -9.66
CA LEU A 228 12.02 2.44 -9.37
C LEU A 228 12.54 1.86 -10.69
N ASP A 229 13.78 2.23 -11.01
CA ASP A 229 14.63 1.47 -11.91
C ASP A 229 15.36 0.42 -11.06
N PRO A 230 15.05 -0.86 -11.22
CA PRO A 230 15.63 -1.91 -10.38
C PRO A 230 17.17 -1.94 -10.44
N GLU A 231 17.79 -1.60 -11.58
CA GLU A 231 19.25 -1.56 -11.73
C GLU A 231 19.90 -0.44 -10.90
N LYS A 232 19.13 0.57 -10.50
CA LYS A 232 19.61 1.68 -9.66
C LYS A 232 19.32 1.49 -8.17
N LEU A 233 18.71 0.36 -7.77
CA LEU A 233 18.33 0.15 -6.37
C LEU A 233 19.54 0.20 -5.43
N GLY A 234 20.66 -0.42 -5.78
CA GLY A 234 21.89 -0.37 -4.98
C GLY A 234 22.43 1.04 -4.80
N ALA A 235 22.39 1.85 -5.87
CA ALA A 235 22.79 3.25 -5.81
C ALA A 235 21.88 4.09 -4.90
N LEU A 236 20.56 3.81 -4.91
CA LEU A 236 19.59 4.46 -4.02
C LEU A 236 19.84 4.07 -2.56
N VAL A 237 20.02 2.78 -2.28
CA VAL A 237 20.36 2.27 -0.94
C VAL A 237 21.64 2.91 -0.42
N TRP A 238 22.71 2.93 -1.22
CA TRP A 238 23.97 3.55 -0.83
C TRP A 238 23.85 5.06 -0.59
N LYS A 239 23.10 5.76 -1.44
CA LYS A 239 22.92 7.21 -1.36
C LYS A 239 22.12 7.63 -0.13
N TYR A 240 20.98 6.96 0.12
CA TYR A 240 20.05 7.38 1.17
C TYR A 240 20.30 6.70 2.51
N LYS A 241 21.04 5.58 2.52
CA LYS A 241 21.32 4.76 3.71
C LYS A 241 20.05 4.50 4.55
N PRO A 242 18.99 3.91 3.94
CA PRO A 242 17.74 3.64 4.67
C PRO A 242 17.95 2.48 5.65
N ALA A 243 17.48 2.67 6.89
CA ALA A 243 17.47 1.60 7.87
C ALA A 243 16.43 0.52 7.52
N HIS A 244 15.39 0.91 6.80
CA HIS A 244 14.25 0.05 6.46
C HIS A 244 13.92 0.10 4.98
N MET A 245 13.48 -1.03 4.44
CA MET A 245 12.89 -1.13 3.10
C MET A 245 11.90 -2.30 3.07
N PHE A 246 10.74 -2.07 2.49
CA PHE A 246 9.78 -3.09 2.15
C PHE A 246 9.80 -3.31 0.64
N GLY A 247 9.93 -4.55 0.22
CA GLY A 247 10.06 -4.88 -1.20
C GLY A 247 9.68 -6.33 -1.51
N VAL A 248 9.79 -6.68 -2.78
CA VAL A 248 9.62 -8.06 -3.23
C VAL A 248 10.96 -8.79 -3.25
N PRO A 249 10.98 -10.15 -3.24
CA PRO A 249 12.22 -10.94 -3.22
C PRO A 249 13.27 -10.54 -4.26
N THR A 250 12.82 -10.22 -5.48
CA THR A 250 13.70 -9.82 -6.59
C THR A 250 14.51 -8.55 -6.31
N HIS A 251 13.97 -7.60 -5.55
CA HIS A 251 14.72 -6.41 -5.13
C HIS A 251 15.97 -6.76 -4.32
N TYR A 252 15.86 -7.73 -3.40
CA TYR A 252 16.97 -8.13 -2.52
C TYR A 252 17.98 -9.02 -3.24
N GLN A 253 17.52 -9.88 -4.16
CA GLN A 253 18.42 -10.64 -5.04
C GLN A 253 19.26 -9.70 -5.90
N GLN A 254 18.66 -8.63 -6.41
CA GLN A 254 19.34 -7.62 -7.20
C GLN A 254 20.33 -6.82 -6.37
N LEU A 255 19.99 -6.42 -5.13
CA LEU A 255 20.94 -5.80 -4.21
C LEU A 255 22.14 -6.70 -3.93
N ALA A 256 21.92 -8.00 -3.72
CA ALA A 256 22.97 -8.97 -3.46
C ALA A 256 23.90 -9.20 -4.67
N ALA A 257 23.40 -8.95 -5.88
CA ALA A 257 24.16 -9.07 -7.12
C ALA A 257 24.80 -7.74 -7.59
N ASP A 258 24.49 -6.60 -6.95
CA ASP A 258 24.92 -5.28 -7.41
C ASP A 258 26.43 -5.06 -7.14
N PRO A 259 27.26 -4.91 -8.21
CA PRO A 259 28.69 -4.68 -8.07
C PRO A 259 29.04 -3.42 -7.27
N LEU A 260 28.17 -2.40 -7.30
CA LEU A 260 28.37 -1.14 -6.55
C LEU A 260 28.43 -1.40 -5.04
N LEU A 261 27.73 -2.40 -4.55
CA LEU A 261 27.65 -2.73 -3.12
C LEU A 261 28.73 -3.69 -2.65
N LYS A 262 29.51 -4.32 -3.54
CA LYS A 262 30.46 -5.41 -3.25
C LYS A 262 31.38 -5.18 -2.04
N ASN A 263 31.84 -3.94 -1.84
CA ASN A 263 32.77 -3.58 -0.76
C ASN A 263 32.19 -2.48 0.16
N LYS A 264 30.88 -2.37 0.26
CA LYS A 264 30.22 -1.33 1.06
C LYS A 264 29.80 -1.88 2.43
N ASP A 265 30.01 -1.09 3.45
CA ASP A 265 29.43 -1.34 4.78
C ASP A 265 27.94 -0.98 4.74
N LEU A 266 27.08 -1.96 4.98
CA LEU A 266 25.62 -1.84 5.01
C LEU A 266 25.06 -1.97 6.45
N SER A 267 25.90 -1.80 7.47
CA SER A 267 25.51 -1.91 8.90
C SER A 267 24.40 -0.94 9.32
N PHE A 268 24.09 0.07 8.50
CA PHE A 268 22.93 0.95 8.71
C PHE A 268 21.57 0.26 8.49
N ILE A 269 21.53 -0.90 7.83
CA ILE A 269 20.32 -1.67 7.58
C ILE A 269 19.88 -2.32 8.89
N ARG A 270 18.62 -2.08 9.28
CA ARG A 270 17.99 -2.65 10.48
C ARG A 270 16.91 -3.66 10.16
N ASN A 271 16.08 -3.36 9.14
CA ASN A 271 15.01 -4.25 8.74
C ASN A 271 14.70 -4.07 7.25
N TYR A 272 15.21 -4.98 6.44
CA TYR A 272 14.79 -5.14 5.05
C TYR A 272 13.86 -6.35 4.99
N ALA A 273 12.66 -6.17 4.45
CA ALA A 273 11.61 -7.18 4.49
C ALA A 273 11.06 -7.50 3.10
N ALA A 274 11.09 -8.78 2.75
CA ALA A 274 10.52 -9.31 1.52
C ALA A 274 9.08 -9.81 1.76
N GLY A 275 8.18 -9.45 0.87
CA GLY A 275 6.79 -9.90 0.85
C GLY A 275 6.17 -9.77 -0.54
N GLY A 276 4.94 -10.22 -0.70
CA GLY A 276 4.16 -10.06 -1.94
C GLY A 276 4.52 -11.02 -3.07
N ASP A 277 5.55 -11.84 -2.91
CA ASP A 277 5.93 -12.90 -3.86
C ASP A 277 6.69 -14.01 -3.13
N SER A 278 6.86 -15.16 -3.81
CA SER A 278 7.56 -16.32 -3.28
C SER A 278 9.07 -16.09 -3.20
N LEU A 279 9.69 -16.48 -2.09
CA LEU A 279 11.13 -16.44 -1.87
C LEU A 279 11.66 -17.88 -1.72
N SER A 280 12.40 -18.35 -2.71
CA SER A 280 13.03 -19.68 -2.64
C SER A 280 14.10 -19.73 -1.56
N LEU A 281 14.31 -20.91 -0.96
CA LEU A 281 15.31 -21.12 0.09
C LEU A 281 16.72 -20.72 -0.35
N GLY A 282 17.10 -21.06 -1.59
CA GLY A 282 18.41 -20.69 -2.15
C GLY A 282 18.60 -19.19 -2.32
N ALA A 283 17.55 -18.49 -2.76
CA ALA A 283 17.56 -17.04 -2.88
C ALA A 283 17.68 -16.37 -1.50
N GLU A 284 16.91 -16.84 -0.52
CA GLU A 284 16.99 -16.34 0.87
C GLU A 284 18.40 -16.53 1.46
N GLN A 285 18.98 -17.73 1.29
CA GLN A 285 20.35 -18.00 1.75
C GLN A 285 21.39 -17.09 1.10
N THR A 286 21.24 -16.82 -0.19
CA THR A 286 22.15 -15.95 -0.94
C THR A 286 22.07 -14.50 -0.44
N VAL A 287 20.85 -13.96 -0.27
CA VAL A 287 20.65 -12.62 0.27
C VAL A 287 21.17 -12.52 1.71
N ASN A 288 20.90 -13.52 2.55
CA ASN A 288 21.36 -13.51 3.95
C ASN A 288 22.89 -13.56 4.07
N ARG A 289 23.57 -14.32 3.21
CA ARG A 289 25.05 -14.32 3.14
C ARG A 289 25.59 -12.94 2.75
N PHE A 290 24.97 -12.32 1.75
CA PHE A 290 25.32 -10.96 1.33
C PHE A 290 25.14 -9.96 2.49
N LEU A 291 23.97 -9.90 3.12
CA LEU A 291 23.70 -8.99 4.25
C LEU A 291 24.72 -9.17 5.38
N LYS A 292 24.98 -10.41 5.79
CA LYS A 292 25.95 -10.74 6.83
C LYS A 292 27.38 -10.30 6.47
N ALA A 293 27.80 -10.55 5.23
CA ALA A 293 29.14 -10.17 4.75
C ALA A 293 29.35 -8.64 4.71
N HIS A 294 28.26 -7.87 4.68
CA HIS A 294 28.27 -6.41 4.64
C HIS A 294 27.91 -5.75 5.99
N GLY A 295 28.00 -6.51 7.10
CA GLY A 295 27.84 -5.97 8.46
C GLY A 295 26.39 -5.78 8.93
N VAL A 296 25.41 -6.31 8.20
CA VAL A 296 24.01 -6.24 8.61
C VAL A 296 23.74 -7.23 9.76
N GLU A 297 23.13 -6.74 10.82
CA GLU A 297 22.91 -7.47 12.08
C GLU A 297 21.90 -8.62 11.91
N TYR A 298 20.80 -8.37 11.23
CA TYR A 298 19.70 -9.32 11.09
C TYR A 298 19.57 -9.84 9.65
N PRO A 299 19.15 -11.10 9.48
CA PRO A 299 18.85 -11.63 8.14
C PRO A 299 17.63 -10.91 7.53
N LEU A 300 17.43 -11.09 6.21
CA LEU A 300 16.28 -10.59 5.48
C LEU A 300 14.98 -10.97 6.20
N ALA A 301 14.22 -9.99 6.64
CA ALA A 301 12.89 -10.23 7.17
C ALA A 301 11.94 -10.68 6.05
N LYS A 302 10.91 -11.42 6.40
CA LYS A 302 9.91 -11.94 5.47
C LYS A 302 8.53 -11.79 6.06
N GLY A 303 7.54 -11.61 5.20
CA GLY A 303 6.14 -11.58 5.61
C GLY A 303 5.25 -12.27 4.59
N TYR A 304 4.16 -12.84 5.08
CA TYR A 304 3.07 -13.30 4.25
C TYR A 304 1.82 -12.47 4.56
N GLY A 305 1.04 -12.24 3.55
CA GLY A 305 -0.23 -11.55 3.63
C GLY A 305 -0.88 -11.42 2.27
N MET A 306 -2.03 -10.78 2.24
CA MET A 306 -2.82 -10.56 1.04
C MET A 306 -3.55 -9.23 1.17
N THR A 307 -4.11 -8.75 0.06
CA THR A 307 -4.84 -7.47 0.05
C THR A 307 -6.00 -7.48 1.04
N GLU A 308 -6.68 -8.62 1.16
CA GLU A 308 -7.85 -8.83 2.01
C GLU A 308 -7.56 -8.77 3.53
N VAL A 309 -6.28 -8.72 3.91
CA VAL A 309 -5.83 -8.48 5.30
C VAL A 309 -4.91 -7.26 5.38
N ALA A 310 -5.19 -6.25 4.58
CA ALA A 310 -4.48 -4.96 4.52
C ALA A 310 -2.97 -5.07 4.28
N SER A 311 -2.43 -6.21 3.86
CA SER A 311 -1.04 -6.46 3.46
C SER A 311 -0.35 -7.61 4.20
N ALA A 312 -0.25 -7.59 5.53
CA ALA A 312 0.56 -8.57 6.26
C ALA A 312 -0.24 -9.26 7.37
N ALA A 313 -0.07 -10.58 7.47
CA ALA A 313 -0.63 -11.40 8.54
C ALA A 313 0.46 -12.06 9.38
N THR A 314 1.58 -12.44 8.76
CA THR A 314 2.73 -13.04 9.47
C THR A 314 4.01 -12.30 9.15
N VAL A 315 4.97 -12.32 10.09
CA VAL A 315 6.29 -11.69 9.91
C VAL A 315 7.37 -12.52 10.60
N ALA A 316 8.45 -12.80 9.85
CA ALA A 316 9.72 -13.30 10.35
C ALA A 316 10.73 -12.14 10.33
N ALA A 317 11.13 -11.64 11.49
CA ALA A 317 12.05 -10.51 11.60
C ALA A 317 12.94 -10.60 12.84
N GLY A 318 14.10 -9.94 12.80
CA GLY A 318 15.06 -9.92 13.90
C GLY A 318 15.51 -11.35 14.26
N THR A 319 15.44 -11.68 15.55
CA THR A 319 15.79 -13.01 16.09
C THR A 319 14.75 -14.10 15.79
N ASN A 320 13.50 -13.72 15.48
CA ASN A 320 12.41 -14.63 15.13
C ASN A 320 12.32 -14.83 13.61
N ASN A 321 13.43 -15.23 13.01
CA ASN A 321 13.53 -15.37 11.55
C ASN A 321 14.08 -16.75 11.16
N LYS A 322 13.19 -17.74 11.12
CA LYS A 322 13.52 -19.10 10.68
C LYS A 322 13.62 -19.13 9.15
N LEU A 323 14.70 -19.71 8.66
CA LEU A 323 14.94 -19.91 7.22
C LEU A 323 13.79 -20.71 6.57
N GLY A 324 13.32 -20.26 5.41
CA GLY A 324 12.22 -20.90 4.68
C GLY A 324 10.83 -20.69 5.29
N SER A 325 10.70 -19.88 6.35
CA SER A 325 9.42 -19.56 6.98
C SER A 325 9.02 -18.11 6.72
N VAL A 326 7.74 -17.83 6.57
CA VAL A 326 7.18 -16.47 6.51
C VAL A 326 6.90 -15.89 7.90
N GLY A 327 7.29 -16.59 8.94
CA GLY A 327 7.25 -16.10 10.32
C GLY A 327 6.04 -16.58 11.12
N ILE A 328 5.72 -15.80 12.13
CA ILE A 328 4.61 -16.03 13.04
C ILE A 328 3.56 -14.93 12.89
N PRO A 329 2.29 -15.20 13.23
CA PRO A 329 1.23 -14.21 13.14
C PRO A 329 1.59 -12.88 13.83
N LEU A 330 1.09 -11.79 13.27
CA LEU A 330 1.10 -10.48 13.93
C LEU A 330 0.26 -10.53 15.22
N VAL A 331 0.44 -9.53 16.07
CA VAL A 331 -0.34 -9.43 17.31
C VAL A 331 -1.82 -9.28 16.94
N ASN A 332 -2.71 -10.01 17.64
CA ASN A 332 -4.15 -10.05 17.36
C ASN A 332 -4.55 -10.67 16.01
N THR A 333 -3.62 -11.28 15.30
CA THR A 333 -3.90 -12.04 14.08
C THR A 333 -3.85 -13.53 14.38
N LEU A 334 -4.90 -14.25 14.02
CA LEU A 334 -4.97 -15.70 14.05
C LEU A 334 -4.74 -16.26 12.65
N VAL A 335 -3.98 -17.34 12.59
CA VAL A 335 -3.71 -18.06 11.35
C VAL A 335 -3.94 -19.53 11.61
N SER A 336 -4.92 -20.09 10.92
CA SER A 336 -5.28 -21.52 10.97
C SER A 336 -5.21 -22.15 9.59
N VAL A 337 -5.14 -23.46 9.55
CA VAL A 337 -5.12 -24.25 8.31
C VAL A 337 -6.36 -25.13 8.29
N PHE A 338 -7.13 -25.06 7.22
CA PHE A 338 -8.34 -25.85 7.04
C PHE A 338 -8.20 -26.86 5.91
N GLU A 339 -8.93 -27.95 6.00
CA GLU A 339 -9.13 -28.85 4.88
C GLU A 339 -9.86 -28.10 3.77
N PRO A 340 -9.34 -28.08 2.52
CA PRO A 340 -9.92 -27.31 1.42
C PRO A 340 -11.43 -27.58 1.26
N ASP A 341 -12.20 -26.52 1.02
CA ASP A 341 -13.65 -26.53 0.82
C ASP A 341 -14.48 -27.07 2.01
N THR A 342 -13.88 -27.24 3.18
CA THR A 342 -14.57 -27.68 4.40
C THR A 342 -14.41 -26.65 5.54
N GLU A 343 -15.11 -26.86 6.65
CA GLU A 343 -14.95 -26.08 7.90
C GLU A 343 -14.10 -26.84 8.94
N LYS A 344 -13.37 -27.87 8.53
CA LYS A 344 -12.54 -28.67 9.43
C LYS A 344 -11.15 -28.06 9.54
N GLU A 345 -10.80 -27.55 10.71
CA GLU A 345 -9.45 -27.12 11.03
C GLU A 345 -8.50 -28.33 11.13
N LEU A 346 -7.32 -28.17 10.52
CA LEU A 346 -6.29 -29.20 10.51
C LEU A 346 -5.28 -28.96 11.63
N PRO A 347 -4.69 -30.05 12.20
CA PRO A 347 -3.62 -29.95 13.18
C PRO A 347 -2.38 -29.22 12.62
N ILE A 348 -1.60 -28.65 13.53
CA ILE A 348 -0.31 -28.01 13.21
C ILE A 348 0.61 -29.04 12.49
N GLY A 349 1.13 -28.64 11.34
CA GLY A 349 2.03 -29.46 10.52
C GLY A 349 1.33 -30.15 9.35
N GLU A 350 0.02 -30.12 9.28
CA GLU A 350 -0.74 -30.57 8.12
C GLU A 350 -0.85 -29.47 7.06
N ARG A 351 -1.02 -29.91 5.81
CA ARG A 351 -1.12 -28.99 4.66
C ARG A 351 -2.59 -28.78 4.30
N GLY A 352 -2.99 -27.51 4.17
CA GLY A 352 -4.35 -27.15 3.79
C GLY A 352 -4.48 -25.71 3.33
N GLU A 353 -5.72 -25.21 3.30
CA GLU A 353 -6.05 -23.83 2.99
C GLU A 353 -5.78 -22.93 4.19
N LEU A 354 -5.05 -21.83 3.97
CA LEU A 354 -4.72 -20.88 5.02
C LEU A 354 -5.87 -19.92 5.29
N CYS A 355 -6.31 -19.84 6.53
CA CYS A 355 -7.34 -18.95 7.01
C CYS A 355 -6.74 -17.90 7.96
N ILE A 356 -7.07 -16.64 7.75
CA ILE A 356 -6.53 -15.51 8.51
C ILE A 356 -7.69 -14.73 9.11
N SER A 357 -7.62 -14.48 10.40
CA SER A 357 -8.58 -13.66 11.14
C SER A 357 -7.85 -12.63 11.97
N GLY A 358 -8.40 -11.42 12.05
CA GLY A 358 -7.82 -10.34 12.84
C GLY A 358 -8.36 -8.97 12.45
N PRO A 359 -7.88 -7.93 13.14
CA PRO A 359 -8.37 -6.57 12.95
C PRO A 359 -8.00 -5.95 11.61
N THR A 360 -7.10 -6.58 10.84
CA THR A 360 -6.68 -6.16 9.50
C THR A 360 -7.55 -6.73 8.39
N THR A 361 -8.55 -7.57 8.72
CA THR A 361 -9.46 -8.20 7.74
C THR A 361 -10.30 -7.15 7.01
N MET A 362 -10.40 -7.27 5.70
CA MET A 362 -11.18 -6.37 4.84
C MET A 362 -12.66 -6.30 5.22
N LYS A 363 -13.34 -5.25 4.81
CA LYS A 363 -14.81 -5.13 4.94
C LYS A 363 -15.56 -6.03 3.96
N GLY A 364 -14.93 -6.39 2.84
CA GLY A 364 -15.48 -7.19 1.75
C GLY A 364 -15.00 -6.67 0.40
N TYR A 365 -15.51 -7.29 -0.67
CA TYR A 365 -15.29 -6.82 -2.04
C TYR A 365 -16.36 -5.79 -2.43
N TYR A 366 -15.95 -4.72 -3.07
CA TYR A 366 -16.83 -3.63 -3.49
C TYR A 366 -17.88 -4.12 -4.49
N ASN A 367 -19.17 -3.92 -4.17
CA ASN A 367 -20.33 -4.35 -4.97
C ASN A 367 -20.33 -5.85 -5.35
N LYS A 368 -19.66 -6.72 -4.58
CA LYS A 368 -19.55 -8.16 -4.84
C LYS A 368 -19.86 -8.97 -3.57
N PRO A 369 -21.12 -8.96 -3.10
CA PRO A 369 -21.49 -9.66 -1.86
C PRO A 369 -21.26 -11.18 -1.95
N ASP A 370 -21.62 -11.82 -3.08
CA ASP A 370 -21.47 -13.27 -3.24
C ASP A 370 -20.00 -13.71 -3.16
N GLU A 371 -19.09 -12.98 -3.83
CA GLU A 371 -17.65 -13.27 -3.74
C GLU A 371 -17.10 -12.93 -2.35
N THR A 372 -17.68 -11.95 -1.67
CA THR A 372 -17.33 -11.65 -0.28
C THR A 372 -17.69 -12.82 0.62
N ASP A 373 -18.90 -13.36 0.52
CA ASP A 373 -19.39 -14.48 1.33
C ASP A 373 -18.62 -15.79 1.06
N MET A 374 -18.05 -15.96 -0.15
CA MET A 374 -17.18 -17.10 -0.44
C MET A 374 -15.86 -17.06 0.34
N ILE A 375 -15.35 -15.87 0.62
CA ILE A 375 -14.01 -15.67 1.19
C ILE A 375 -14.07 -15.29 2.66
N LEU A 376 -14.98 -14.39 3.05
CA LEU A 376 -15.21 -14.00 4.44
C LEU A 376 -16.21 -14.96 5.07
N ARG A 377 -15.73 -15.84 5.95
CA ARG A 377 -16.57 -16.80 6.67
C ARG A 377 -16.44 -16.63 8.18
N ARG A 378 -17.42 -17.06 8.93
CA ARG A 378 -17.35 -17.13 10.38
C ARG A 378 -16.67 -18.42 10.80
N HIS A 379 -15.80 -18.32 11.82
CA HIS A 379 -15.16 -19.52 12.38
C HIS A 379 -16.19 -20.43 13.02
N PRO A 380 -16.12 -21.79 12.80
CA PRO A 380 -17.08 -22.73 13.33
C PRO A 380 -17.23 -22.71 14.85
N ASP A 381 -16.13 -22.46 15.57
CA ASP A 381 -16.10 -22.51 17.04
C ASP A 381 -16.74 -21.27 17.72
N GLY A 382 -17.27 -20.31 16.95
CA GLY A 382 -17.91 -19.14 17.51
C GLY A 382 -17.00 -18.31 18.43
N ASP A 383 -17.58 -17.64 19.40
CA ASP A 383 -17.04 -16.55 20.20
C ASP A 383 -15.76 -16.77 21.04
N ASN A 384 -15.12 -17.94 21.05
CA ASN A 384 -14.16 -18.28 22.11
C ASN A 384 -12.74 -17.76 21.93
N HIS A 385 -12.36 -17.18 20.77
CA HIS A 385 -10.96 -16.79 20.55
C HIS A 385 -10.70 -15.28 20.27
N CYS A 386 -11.73 -14.45 20.22
CA CYS A 386 -11.59 -13.03 19.88
C CYS A 386 -12.36 -12.07 20.80
N HIS A 387 -12.23 -12.21 22.12
CA HIS A 387 -12.71 -11.20 23.05
C HIS A 387 -11.75 -9.99 23.03
N ASN A 388 -12.24 -8.81 22.66
CA ASN A 388 -11.71 -7.46 22.94
C ASN A 388 -11.31 -6.55 21.76
N PHE A 389 -11.60 -6.87 20.50
CA PHE A 389 -11.28 -5.94 19.43
C PHE A 389 -12.53 -5.55 18.65
N GLY A 390 -12.78 -4.25 18.50
CA GLY A 390 -14.01 -3.64 17.99
C GLY A 390 -14.35 -3.84 16.51
N GLY A 391 -13.87 -4.92 15.88
CA GLY A 391 -14.28 -5.42 14.57
C GLY A 391 -14.95 -6.78 14.69
N ASP A 392 -15.59 -7.28 13.64
CA ASP A 392 -16.16 -8.63 13.64
C ASP A 392 -15.02 -9.66 13.56
N ALA A 393 -14.40 -9.93 14.71
CA ALA A 393 -13.26 -10.85 14.87
C ALA A 393 -13.62 -12.32 14.56
N ARG A 394 -14.86 -12.58 14.18
CA ARG A 394 -15.38 -13.90 13.79
C ARG A 394 -15.20 -14.20 12.31
N ALA A 395 -14.88 -13.18 11.49
CA ALA A 395 -14.65 -13.37 10.07
C ALA A 395 -13.20 -13.77 9.81
N TYR A 396 -12.98 -14.80 9.02
CA TYR A 396 -11.67 -15.16 8.49
C TYR A 396 -11.67 -15.10 6.97
N VAL A 397 -10.53 -14.75 6.41
CA VAL A 397 -10.29 -14.73 4.96
C VAL A 397 -9.60 -16.02 4.55
N ARG A 398 -10.18 -16.74 3.61
CA ARG A 398 -9.53 -17.89 2.97
C ARG A 398 -8.50 -17.42 1.96
N SER A 399 -7.33 -18.05 1.99
CA SER A 399 -6.26 -17.81 1.03
C SER A 399 -6.23 -18.94 0.01
N SER A 400 -6.08 -18.59 -1.26
CA SER A 400 -5.83 -19.56 -2.32
C SER A 400 -4.46 -20.25 -2.22
N CYS A 401 -3.64 -19.88 -1.23
CA CYS A 401 -2.33 -20.49 -1.01
C CYS A 401 -2.45 -21.69 -0.07
N THR A 402 -1.99 -22.86 -0.50
CA THR A 402 -1.79 -24.03 0.36
C THR A 402 -0.48 -23.90 1.15
N TYR A 403 -0.54 -24.02 2.46
CA TYR A 403 0.61 -23.94 3.36
C TYR A 403 1.05 -25.33 3.84
N LYS A 404 2.37 -25.48 4.03
CA LYS A 404 3.00 -26.66 4.62
C LYS A 404 3.51 -26.32 6.01
#